data_36363d82e73ce37ff89031273d1d8f2d
#
_entry.id   36363d82e73ce37ff89031273d1d8f2d
#
_cell.length_a   1.000
_cell.length_b   1.000
_cell.length_c   1.000
_cell.angle_alpha   90.00
_cell.angle_beta   90.00
_cell.angle_gamma   90.00
#
_symmetry.space_group_name_H-M   'P 1'
#
loop_
_entity.id
_entity.type
_entity.pdbx_description
1 polymer ?
#
loop_
_entity_poly.entity_id
_entity_poly.type
_entity_poly.pdbx_seq_one_letter_code
_entity_poly.pdbx_strand_id
1 'polypeptide(L)'
;SYNAIYGSFAAIPLLLIFLQFTWYICLIGCQLSYANQMVQEYAFERSTRSMSRRFRDTLSLLLVSHVAKKFAAGERPLSQHSLSRATRLPETLVTVLLEELVSVGVLAVTHNNSGTEMLYIPAIDIHRLTVRMVVERLDARGTENFSPAWMLHNPEWKRLRQCRYYNTEDALIMDLVP
;
A
#
# COMPACT_ATOMS: atom_id res chain seq x y z
N SER A 1 0.26 -39.35 -60.28
CA SER A 1 -0.92 -38.72 -59.69
C SER A 1 -1.09 -38.98 -58.18
N TYR A 2 -0.35 -39.93 -57.58
CA TYR A 2 -0.46 -40.24 -56.12
C TYR A 2 0.00 -39.08 -55.22
N ASN A 3 1.06 -38.39 -55.55
CA ASN A 3 1.61 -37.26 -54.76
C ASN A 3 0.69 -36.03 -54.68
N ALA A 4 -0.17 -35.79 -55.67
CA ALA A 4 -1.07 -34.65 -55.62
C ALA A 4 -2.24 -34.84 -54.66
N ILE A 5 -2.73 -36.07 -54.52
CA ILE A 5 -3.85 -36.40 -53.61
C ILE A 5 -3.36 -36.44 -52.19
N TYR A 6 -2.21 -37.05 -51.91
CA TYR A 6 -1.63 -37.08 -50.55
C TYR A 6 -1.16 -35.72 -50.05
N GLY A 7 -0.61 -34.87 -50.90
CA GLY A 7 -0.19 -33.53 -50.56
C GLY A 7 -1.38 -32.62 -50.15
N SER A 8 -2.54 -32.77 -50.81
CA SER A 8 -3.74 -32.02 -50.47
C SER A 8 -4.32 -32.47 -49.12
N PHE A 9 -4.29 -33.75 -48.79
CA PHE A 9 -4.75 -34.26 -47.50
C PHE A 9 -3.81 -33.91 -46.36
N ALA A 10 -2.50 -33.82 -46.57
CA ALA A 10 -1.53 -33.44 -45.58
C ALA A 10 -1.56 -31.93 -45.24
N ALA A 11 -2.05 -31.08 -46.15
CA ALA A 11 -2.13 -29.64 -45.99
C ALA A 11 -3.09 -29.25 -44.83
N ILE A 12 -4.20 -29.99 -44.66
CA ILE A 12 -5.21 -29.67 -43.63
C ILE A 12 -4.65 -29.92 -42.23
N PRO A 13 -4.05 -31.08 -41.90
CA PRO A 13 -3.42 -31.31 -40.57
C PRO A 13 -2.28 -30.34 -40.32
N LEU A 14 -1.48 -30.00 -41.33
CA LEU A 14 -0.35 -29.11 -41.20
C LEU A 14 -0.82 -27.68 -40.90
N LEU A 15 -1.90 -27.22 -41.53
CA LEU A 15 -2.53 -25.93 -41.27
C LEU A 15 -3.10 -25.88 -39.84
N LEU A 16 -3.71 -26.95 -39.35
CA LEU A 16 -4.23 -27.03 -37.99
C LEU A 16 -3.09 -26.97 -36.97
N ILE A 17 -1.99 -27.69 -37.21
CA ILE A 17 -0.80 -27.63 -36.35
C ILE A 17 -0.21 -26.22 -36.36
N PHE A 18 -0.09 -25.58 -37.51
CA PHE A 18 0.39 -24.20 -37.60
C PHE A 18 -0.49 -23.22 -36.81
N LEU A 19 -1.81 -23.35 -36.96
CA LEU A 19 -2.76 -22.55 -36.20
C LEU A 19 -2.63 -22.76 -34.69
N GLN A 20 -2.43 -24.03 -34.28
CA GLN A 20 -2.23 -24.41 -32.89
C GLN A 20 -0.97 -23.77 -32.30
N PHE A 21 0.16 -23.83 -32.98
CA PHE A 21 1.41 -23.19 -32.55
C PHE A 21 1.29 -21.68 -32.48
N THR A 22 0.63 -21.06 -33.45
CA THR A 22 0.39 -19.61 -33.44
C THR A 22 -0.39 -19.18 -32.18
N TRP A 23 -1.40 -19.94 -31.81
CA TRP A 23 -2.18 -19.73 -30.59
C TRP A 23 -1.32 -19.85 -29.32
N TYR A 24 -0.49 -20.89 -29.22
CA TYR A 24 0.42 -21.06 -28.08
C TYR A 24 1.41 -19.91 -27.96
N ILE A 25 1.99 -19.45 -29.04
CA ILE A 25 2.93 -18.32 -29.04
C ILE A 25 2.24 -17.06 -28.54
N CYS A 26 1.03 -16.78 -29.02
CA CYS A 26 0.21 -15.65 -28.54
C CYS A 26 -0.07 -15.74 -27.04
N LEU A 27 -0.52 -16.89 -26.56
CA LEU A 27 -0.85 -17.08 -25.15
C LEU A 27 0.39 -16.98 -24.23
N ILE A 28 1.52 -17.55 -24.66
CA ILE A 28 2.78 -17.44 -23.93
C ILE A 28 3.26 -15.99 -23.90
N GLY A 29 3.16 -15.28 -25.01
CA GLY A 29 3.49 -13.85 -25.09
C GLY A 29 2.63 -12.99 -24.14
N CYS A 30 1.33 -13.20 -24.13
CA CYS A 30 0.42 -12.55 -23.20
C CYS A 30 0.73 -12.88 -21.73
N GLN A 31 0.99 -14.13 -21.42
CA GLN A 31 1.38 -14.56 -20.06
C GLN A 31 2.70 -13.96 -19.61
N LEU A 32 3.69 -13.91 -20.48
CA LEU A 32 4.99 -13.33 -20.18
C LEU A 32 4.88 -11.82 -19.93
N SER A 33 4.09 -11.13 -20.77
CA SER A 33 3.80 -9.70 -20.59
C SER A 33 3.10 -9.43 -19.25
N TYR A 34 2.08 -10.21 -18.92
CA TYR A 34 1.36 -10.12 -17.66
C TYR A 34 2.26 -10.42 -16.46
N ALA A 35 3.05 -11.49 -16.53
CA ALA A 35 3.98 -11.86 -15.48
C ALA A 35 5.02 -10.75 -15.22
N ASN A 36 5.53 -10.12 -16.28
CA ASN A 36 6.51 -9.03 -16.13
C ASN A 36 5.91 -7.78 -15.46
N GLN A 37 4.65 -7.47 -15.71
CA GLN A 37 3.93 -6.39 -15.02
C GLN A 37 3.71 -6.73 -13.53
N MET A 38 3.39 -7.99 -13.23
CA MET A 38 3.08 -8.46 -11.89
C MET A 38 4.32 -8.70 -11.01
N VAL A 39 5.51 -8.91 -11.60
CA VAL A 39 6.75 -9.18 -10.83
C VAL A 39 7.06 -8.05 -9.85
N GLN A 40 6.85 -6.80 -10.24
CA GLN A 40 7.08 -5.67 -9.35
C GLN A 40 6.05 -5.60 -8.21
N GLU A 41 4.82 -5.93 -8.48
CA GLU A 41 3.74 -5.97 -7.49
C GLU A 41 3.92 -7.12 -6.49
N TYR A 42 4.19 -8.34 -6.97
CA TYR A 42 4.41 -9.52 -6.12
C TYR A 42 5.69 -9.46 -5.28
N ALA A 43 6.79 -8.98 -5.84
CA ALA A 43 8.03 -8.79 -5.09
C ALA A 43 7.82 -7.80 -3.95
N PHE A 44 6.99 -6.79 -4.18
CA PHE A 44 6.69 -5.76 -3.22
C PHE A 44 5.70 -6.23 -2.14
N GLU A 45 4.64 -6.97 -2.51
CA GLU A 45 3.68 -7.52 -1.57
C GLU A 45 4.35 -8.49 -0.57
N ARG A 46 5.31 -9.27 -1.06
CA ARG A 46 6.13 -10.15 -0.23
C ARG A 46 7.07 -9.38 0.70
N SER A 47 7.67 -8.29 0.24
CA SER A 47 8.47 -7.36 1.05
C SER A 47 7.63 -6.66 2.12
N THR A 48 6.41 -6.26 1.80
CA THR A 48 5.51 -5.55 2.70
C THR A 48 5.04 -6.46 3.85
N ARG A 49 4.81 -7.74 3.58
CA ARG A 49 4.46 -8.73 4.61
C ARG A 49 5.61 -9.03 5.58
N SER A 50 6.85 -8.92 5.13
CA SER A 50 8.05 -9.12 5.97
C SER A 50 8.54 -7.84 6.65
N MET A 51 7.89 -6.71 6.39
CA MET A 51 8.26 -5.41 6.93
C MET A 51 8.00 -5.35 8.43
N SER A 52 9.02 -4.95 9.21
CA SER A 52 8.85 -4.77 10.64
C SER A 52 7.83 -3.68 10.94
N ARG A 53 7.05 -3.85 12.01
CA ARG A 53 6.05 -2.87 12.44
C ARG A 53 6.66 -1.47 12.63
N ARG A 54 7.83 -1.40 13.30
CA ARG A 54 8.54 -0.12 13.50
C ARG A 54 8.88 0.59 12.20
N PHE A 55 9.30 -0.16 11.19
CA PHE A 55 9.64 0.42 9.89
C PHE A 55 8.38 0.94 9.18
N ARG A 56 7.28 0.19 9.27
CA ARG A 56 5.98 0.60 8.73
C ARG A 56 5.47 1.87 9.39
N ASP A 57 5.54 1.95 10.73
CA ASP A 57 5.16 3.14 11.51
C ASP A 57 6.02 4.35 11.10
N THR A 58 7.33 4.15 10.91
CA THR A 58 8.24 5.21 10.45
C THR A 58 7.87 5.73 9.05
N LEU A 59 7.50 4.84 8.12
CA LEU A 59 7.04 5.24 6.79
C LEU A 59 5.70 6.00 6.85
N SER A 60 4.79 5.56 7.71
CA SER A 60 3.53 6.25 7.95
C SER A 60 3.76 7.66 8.50
N LEU A 61 4.66 7.82 9.46
CA LEU A 61 5.07 9.13 9.98
C LEU A 61 5.69 10.01 8.91
N LEU A 62 6.53 9.45 8.02
CA LEU A 62 7.10 10.17 6.89
C LEU A 62 6.02 10.73 5.97
N LEU A 63 5.01 9.91 5.62
CA LEU A 63 3.88 10.35 4.79
C LEU A 63 3.08 11.46 5.46
N VAL A 64 2.75 11.27 6.74
CA VAL A 64 2.01 12.28 7.53
C VAL A 64 2.80 13.59 7.62
N SER A 65 4.11 13.55 7.81
CA SER A 65 4.95 14.75 7.88
C SER A 65 4.94 15.53 6.55
N HIS A 66 5.01 14.85 5.41
CA HIS A 66 4.91 15.50 4.10
C HIS A 66 3.54 16.17 3.88
N VAL A 67 2.45 15.47 4.24
CA VAL A 67 1.10 16.03 4.14
C VAL A 67 0.93 17.23 5.06
N ALA A 68 1.37 17.13 6.33
CA ALA A 68 1.25 18.20 7.31
C ALA A 68 2.04 19.44 6.92
N LYS A 69 3.27 19.28 6.41
CA LYS A 69 4.11 20.42 5.94
C LYS A 69 3.47 21.16 4.78
N LYS A 70 3.01 20.45 3.77
CA LYS A 70 2.34 21.05 2.62
C LYS A 70 1.05 21.77 3.01
N PHE A 71 0.31 21.18 3.93
CA PHE A 71 -0.89 21.78 4.48
C PHE A 71 -0.57 23.06 5.28
N ALA A 72 0.47 23.05 6.11
CA ALA A 72 0.93 24.22 6.87
C ALA A 72 1.41 25.36 5.97
N ALA A 73 2.02 25.03 4.83
CA ALA A 73 2.44 26.02 3.83
C ALA A 73 1.27 26.58 3.00
N GLY A 74 0.03 26.11 3.21
CA GLY A 74 -1.14 26.53 2.42
C GLY A 74 -1.08 26.04 0.96
N GLU A 75 -0.24 25.03 0.68
CA GLU A 75 -0.13 24.45 -0.65
C GLU A 75 -1.30 23.51 -0.94
N ARG A 76 -1.44 23.13 -2.23
CA ARG A 76 -2.47 22.18 -2.65
C ARG A 76 -2.26 20.82 -1.97
N PRO A 77 -3.36 20.16 -1.55
CA PRO A 77 -3.27 18.80 -1.01
C PRO A 77 -2.56 17.85 -1.95
N LEU A 78 -1.83 16.89 -1.38
CA LEU A 78 -1.04 15.94 -2.15
C LEU A 78 -1.88 14.74 -2.57
N SER A 79 -1.68 14.31 -3.81
CA SER A 79 -2.20 13.03 -4.30
C SER A 79 -1.26 11.88 -3.95
N GLN A 80 -1.78 10.65 -4.02
CA GLN A 80 -0.99 9.43 -3.85
C GLN A 80 0.26 9.42 -4.73
N HIS A 81 0.11 9.75 -6.01
CA HIS A 81 1.23 9.82 -6.96
C HIS A 81 2.28 10.85 -6.56
N SER A 82 1.85 12.04 -6.12
CA SER A 82 2.75 13.10 -5.65
C SER A 82 3.52 12.68 -4.40
N LEU A 83 2.87 11.97 -3.46
CA LEU A 83 3.50 11.42 -2.26
C LEU A 83 4.51 10.33 -2.60
N SER A 84 4.17 9.40 -3.51
CA SER A 84 5.09 8.37 -4.00
C SER A 84 6.37 8.99 -4.58
N ARG A 85 6.24 10.01 -5.42
CA ARG A 85 7.40 10.73 -5.99
C ARG A 85 8.22 11.47 -4.95
N ALA A 86 7.57 12.16 -4.01
CA ALA A 86 8.25 12.92 -2.97
C ALA A 86 9.05 12.02 -2.00
N THR A 87 8.47 10.88 -1.64
CA THR A 87 9.09 9.92 -0.70
C THR A 87 9.94 8.86 -1.38
N ARG A 88 9.89 8.75 -2.70
CA ARG A 88 10.51 7.68 -3.51
C ARG A 88 10.06 6.28 -3.09
N LEU A 89 8.87 6.17 -2.57
CA LEU A 89 8.26 4.90 -2.19
C LEU A 89 7.38 4.38 -3.35
N PRO A 90 7.28 3.05 -3.52
CA PRO A 90 6.36 2.45 -4.49
C PRO A 90 4.91 2.86 -4.20
N GLU A 91 4.14 3.13 -5.25
CA GLU A 91 2.75 3.60 -5.13
C GLU A 91 1.86 2.62 -4.36
N THR A 92 2.04 1.33 -4.57
CA THR A 92 1.31 0.28 -3.86
C THR A 92 1.49 0.34 -2.34
N LEU A 93 2.73 0.62 -1.87
CA LEU A 93 3.00 0.80 -0.44
C LEU A 93 2.33 2.07 0.09
N VAL A 94 2.49 3.17 -0.65
CA VAL A 94 1.90 4.45 -0.27
C VAL A 94 0.39 4.32 -0.15
N THR A 95 -0.28 3.61 -1.08
CA THR A 95 -1.72 3.33 -1.01
C THR A 95 -2.10 2.66 0.29
N VAL A 96 -1.44 1.53 0.60
CA VAL A 96 -1.73 0.75 1.82
C VAL A 96 -1.53 1.59 3.09
N LEU A 97 -0.44 2.35 3.16
CA LEU A 97 -0.17 3.21 4.32
C LEU A 97 -1.15 4.38 4.43
N LEU A 98 -1.55 4.98 3.32
CA LEU A 98 -2.54 6.06 3.31
C LEU A 98 -3.93 5.55 3.72
N GLU A 99 -4.36 4.39 3.24
CA GLU A 99 -5.60 3.74 3.66
C GLU A 99 -5.61 3.46 5.16
N GLU A 100 -4.46 3.01 5.71
CA GLU A 100 -4.30 2.83 7.15
C GLU A 100 -4.45 4.14 7.91
N LEU A 101 -3.75 5.19 7.48
CA LEU A 101 -3.80 6.51 8.12
C LEU A 101 -5.18 7.15 8.05
N VAL A 102 -5.91 6.92 6.97
CA VAL A 102 -7.31 7.36 6.83
C VAL A 102 -8.22 6.54 7.77
N SER A 103 -8.03 5.21 7.84
CA SER A 103 -8.85 4.34 8.69
C SER A 103 -8.74 4.68 10.19
N VAL A 104 -7.57 5.15 10.63
CA VAL A 104 -7.35 5.59 12.03
C VAL A 104 -7.65 7.07 12.27
N GLY A 105 -8.12 7.79 11.23
CA GLY A 105 -8.53 9.18 11.33
C GLY A 105 -7.38 10.17 11.55
N VAL A 106 -6.17 9.83 11.09
CA VAL A 106 -5.02 10.76 11.06
C VAL A 106 -5.05 11.62 9.81
N LEU A 107 -5.39 11.02 8.68
CA LEU A 107 -5.60 11.71 7.41
C LEU A 107 -7.06 11.63 6.98
N ALA A 108 -7.49 12.57 6.17
CA ALA A 108 -8.79 12.58 5.50
C ALA A 108 -8.57 12.67 3.99
N VAL A 109 -9.51 12.06 3.26
CA VAL A 109 -9.52 12.11 1.79
C VAL A 109 -10.41 13.26 1.35
N THR A 110 -9.93 14.06 0.43
CA THR A 110 -10.69 15.05 -0.31
C THR A 110 -10.55 14.79 -1.82
N HIS A 111 -11.43 15.35 -2.61
CA HIS A 111 -11.39 15.18 -4.06
C HIS A 111 -11.04 16.49 -4.74
N ASN A 112 -10.32 16.41 -5.84
CA ASN A 112 -10.07 17.58 -6.66
C ASN A 112 -11.38 18.09 -7.26
N ASN A 113 -11.42 19.36 -7.69
CA ASN A 113 -12.61 19.99 -8.32
C ASN A 113 -13.19 19.20 -9.49
N SER A 114 -12.40 18.35 -10.14
CA SER A 114 -12.82 17.43 -11.19
C SER A 114 -13.35 16.07 -10.68
N GLY A 115 -13.29 15.82 -9.36
CA GLY A 115 -13.77 14.57 -8.76
C GLY A 115 -12.95 13.31 -9.07
N THR A 116 -11.89 13.43 -9.86
CA THR A 116 -11.18 12.27 -10.43
C THR A 116 -9.98 11.82 -9.59
N GLU A 117 -9.41 12.71 -8.79
CA GLU A 117 -8.17 12.44 -8.05
C GLU A 117 -8.40 12.55 -6.54
N MET A 118 -7.97 11.52 -5.80
CA MET A 118 -7.99 11.52 -4.33
C MET A 118 -6.81 12.32 -3.80
N LEU A 119 -7.10 13.27 -2.93
CA LEU A 119 -6.13 14.14 -2.28
C LEU A 119 -6.19 13.91 -0.78
N TYR A 120 -5.05 14.02 -0.11
CA TYR A 120 -4.91 13.73 1.32
C TYR A 120 -4.62 15.01 2.09
N ILE A 121 -5.35 15.19 3.19
CA ILE A 121 -5.22 16.32 4.12
C ILE A 121 -5.14 15.78 5.55
N PRO A 122 -4.54 16.54 6.51
CA PRO A 122 -4.62 16.17 7.91
C PRO A 122 -6.08 16.19 8.38
N ALA A 123 -6.51 15.13 9.08
CA ALA A 123 -7.84 15.05 9.68
C ALA A 123 -7.88 15.73 11.06
N ILE A 124 -6.72 16.07 11.60
CA ILE A 124 -6.52 16.64 12.94
C ILE A 124 -5.76 17.95 12.77
N ASP A 125 -5.95 18.86 13.71
CA ASP A 125 -5.16 20.10 13.77
C ASP A 125 -3.66 19.78 13.79
N ILE A 126 -2.92 20.38 12.84
CA ILE A 126 -1.47 20.18 12.68
C ILE A 126 -0.66 20.50 13.95
N HIS A 127 -1.14 21.43 14.78
CA HIS A 127 -0.51 21.79 16.05
C HIS A 127 -0.72 20.76 17.16
N ARG A 128 -1.65 19.83 16.97
CA ARG A 128 -1.94 18.71 17.89
C ARG A 128 -1.45 17.36 17.35
N LEU A 129 -0.92 17.34 16.13
CA LEU A 129 -0.51 16.13 15.44
C LEU A 129 0.91 15.74 15.90
N THR A 130 0.99 14.95 16.97
CA THR A 130 2.26 14.46 17.53
C THR A 130 2.59 13.06 17.03
N VAL A 131 3.88 12.71 17.00
CA VAL A 131 4.37 11.35 16.67
C VAL A 131 3.68 10.31 17.53
N ARG A 132 3.60 10.59 18.84
CA ARG A 132 2.97 9.70 19.82
C ARG A 132 1.51 9.42 19.45
N MET A 133 0.73 10.45 19.14
CA MET A 133 -0.67 10.30 18.77
C MET A 133 -0.86 9.43 17.52
N VAL A 134 -0.01 9.62 16.50
CA VAL A 134 -0.10 8.82 15.27
C VAL A 134 0.22 7.35 15.55
N VAL A 135 1.29 7.08 16.29
CA VAL A 135 1.69 5.71 16.66
C VAL A 135 0.63 5.05 17.54
N GLU A 136 0.10 5.74 18.54
CA GLU A 136 -0.98 5.22 19.40
C GLU A 136 -2.25 4.89 18.58
N ARG A 137 -2.63 5.72 17.60
CA ARG A 137 -3.76 5.44 16.72
C ARG A 137 -3.51 4.26 15.80
N LEU A 138 -2.30 4.14 15.24
CA LEU A 138 -1.91 2.98 14.42
C LEU A 138 -1.89 1.70 15.25
N ASP A 139 -1.42 1.78 16.49
CA ASP A 139 -1.40 0.65 17.44
C ASP A 139 -2.80 0.25 17.90
N ALA A 140 -3.71 1.21 18.04
CA ALA A 140 -5.10 0.96 18.43
C ALA A 140 -5.95 0.41 17.25
N ARG A 141 -5.37 0.31 16.04
CA ARG A 141 -6.07 -0.23 14.87
C ARG A 141 -6.38 -1.71 15.08
N GLY A 142 -7.65 -2.05 15.05
CA GLY A 142 -8.16 -3.40 15.20
C GLY A 142 -9.24 -3.49 16.26
N THR A 143 -9.80 -4.66 16.42
CA THR A 143 -10.81 -4.92 17.45
C THR A 143 -10.14 -5.55 18.67
N GLU A 144 -10.21 -4.89 19.81
CA GLU A 144 -9.86 -5.49 21.11
C GLU A 144 -10.98 -6.44 21.62
N ASN A 145 -12.06 -6.61 20.88
CA ASN A 145 -13.23 -7.42 21.27
C ASN A 145 -12.96 -8.92 21.37
N PHE A 146 -11.75 -9.36 20.99
CA PHE A 146 -11.34 -10.77 21.12
C PHE A 146 -10.63 -11.07 22.46
N SER A 147 -10.60 -10.12 23.39
CA SER A 147 -10.03 -10.39 24.73
C SER A 147 -10.92 -11.30 25.54
N PRO A 148 -10.50 -12.53 25.86
CA PRO A 148 -11.21 -13.37 26.81
C PRO A 148 -11.38 -12.61 28.13
N ALA A 149 -12.54 -12.76 28.81
CA ALA A 149 -12.86 -12.01 30.02
C ALA A 149 -11.79 -12.13 31.13
N TRP A 150 -11.05 -13.26 31.19
CA TRP A 150 -9.96 -13.48 32.13
C TRP A 150 -8.74 -12.58 31.90
N MET A 151 -8.49 -12.16 30.65
CA MET A 151 -7.36 -11.32 30.28
C MET A 151 -7.50 -9.89 30.80
N LEU A 152 -8.73 -9.39 30.87
CA LEU A 152 -9.05 -8.06 31.41
C LEU A 152 -8.80 -7.94 32.89
N HIS A 153 -8.85 -9.05 33.63
CA HIS A 153 -8.65 -9.12 35.08
C HIS A 153 -7.22 -9.49 35.48
N ASN A 154 -6.36 -9.88 34.53
CA ASN A 154 -4.98 -10.25 34.81
C ASN A 154 -4.12 -9.00 35.11
N PRO A 155 -3.53 -8.87 36.31
CA PRO A 155 -2.71 -7.72 36.69
C PRO A 155 -1.42 -7.61 35.87
N GLU A 156 -0.85 -8.72 35.41
CA GLU A 156 0.35 -8.74 34.57
C GLU A 156 0.05 -8.16 33.19
N TRP A 157 -1.10 -8.49 32.62
CA TRP A 157 -1.55 -7.93 31.34
C TRP A 157 -1.67 -6.40 31.41
N LYS A 158 -2.26 -5.87 32.48
CA LYS A 158 -2.37 -4.42 32.70
C LYS A 158 -1.02 -3.73 32.79
N ARG A 159 -0.06 -4.33 33.51
CA ARG A 159 1.31 -3.81 33.62
C ARG A 159 2.04 -3.82 32.28
N LEU A 160 1.98 -4.93 31.54
CA LEU A 160 2.61 -5.03 30.19
C LEU A 160 2.01 -4.02 29.21
N ARG A 161 0.70 -3.83 29.27
CA ARG A 161 0.03 -2.82 28.46
C ARG A 161 0.50 -1.39 28.79
N GLN A 162 0.67 -1.08 30.06
CA GLN A 162 1.19 0.21 30.50
C GLN A 162 2.66 0.43 30.09
N CYS A 163 3.53 -0.58 30.22
CA CYS A 163 4.95 -0.47 29.85
C CYS A 163 5.15 -0.20 28.35
N ARG A 164 4.23 -0.64 27.50
CA ARG A 164 4.33 -0.42 26.03
C ARG A 164 4.18 1.05 25.65
N TYR A 165 3.47 1.85 26.43
CA TYR A 165 3.17 3.25 26.09
C TYR A 165 4.24 4.27 26.51
N TYR A 166 5.24 3.88 27.28
CA TYR A 166 6.18 4.83 27.91
C TYR A 166 7.37 5.28 27.05
N ASN A 167 7.54 4.81 25.82
CA ASN A 167 8.80 5.01 25.08
C ASN A 167 8.67 5.83 23.79
N THR A 168 7.66 6.67 23.64
CA THR A 168 7.51 7.51 22.44
C THR A 168 7.70 8.98 22.82
N GLU A 169 8.72 9.65 22.27
CA GLU A 169 8.95 11.08 22.47
C GLU A 169 7.80 11.90 21.87
N ASP A 170 7.40 12.93 22.60
CA ASP A 170 6.25 13.81 22.27
C ASP A 170 6.69 14.97 21.36
N ALA A 171 7.22 14.63 20.18
CA ALA A 171 7.65 15.61 19.19
C ALA A 171 6.52 15.92 18.18
N LEU A 172 6.37 17.20 17.83
CA LEU A 172 5.44 17.62 16.78
C LEU A 172 5.93 17.10 15.41
N ILE A 173 5.01 16.54 14.62
CA ILE A 173 5.33 15.97 13.30
C ILE A 173 5.86 17.03 12.33
N MET A 174 5.47 18.27 12.50
CA MET A 174 5.96 19.38 11.67
C MET A 174 7.45 19.66 11.84
N ASP A 175 8.04 19.30 12.99
CA ASP A 175 9.44 19.58 13.33
C ASP A 175 10.39 18.44 12.93
N LEU A 176 9.84 17.27 12.52
CA LEU A 176 10.63 16.07 12.25
C LEU A 176 11.36 16.05 10.90
N VAL A 177 10.99 16.92 9.97
CA VAL A 177 11.60 16.94 8.62
C VAL A 177 11.96 18.38 8.27
N PRO A 178 13.21 18.70 7.97
CA PRO A 178 13.66 20.04 7.60
C PRO A 178 13.05 20.55 6.29
#